data_ad673818c508e0450a8c59ed33fae64f
#
_entry.id   ad673818c508e0450a8c59ed33fae64f
#
_cell.length_a   1.000
_cell.length_b   1.000
_cell.length_c   1.000
_cell.angle_alpha   90.00
_cell.angle_beta   90.00
_cell.angle_gamma   90.00
#
_symmetry.space_group_name_H-M   'P 1'
#
loop_
_entity.id
_entity.type
_entity.pdbx_description
1 polymer ?
#
loop_
_entity_poly.entity_id
_entity_poly.type
_entity_poly.pdbx_seq_one_letter_code
_entity_poly.pdbx_strand_id
1 'polypeptide(L)'
;SIWEICSENEIPFIYASSAATYGLGEFGYDDDESKLDLLMPLNPYGESKNDFDKWAIKQPKSPPFWQGLKFFNVYGPNEYHKSRMASVIFHAFNQIKNNGQVKLFRSHHLDYKDGEQLRDFVYVKDLVNVIWFLYSTKTKNGIYNLGSGKARTFLDLAKATFSALNLNPKIDFIDTPIDIRDKYQYFTEAN
;
A
#
# COMPACT_ATOMS: atom_id res chain seq x y z
N SER A 1 -10.18 24.20 4.70
CA SER A 1 -9.34 23.00 4.48
C SER A 1 -8.21 23.30 3.48
N ILE A 2 -7.19 22.45 3.40
CA ILE A 2 -6.13 22.57 2.37
C ILE A 2 -6.73 22.51 0.96
N TRP A 3 -7.73 21.65 0.74
CA TRP A 3 -8.45 21.55 -0.53
C TRP A 3 -9.06 22.88 -0.97
N GLU A 4 -9.75 23.59 -0.07
CA GLU A 4 -10.34 24.90 -0.35
C GLU A 4 -9.27 25.92 -0.71
N ILE A 5 -8.18 25.98 0.08
CA ILE A 5 -7.05 26.87 -0.21
C ILE A 5 -6.48 26.59 -1.61
N CYS A 6 -6.28 25.31 -1.97
CA CYS A 6 -5.78 24.93 -3.28
C CYS A 6 -6.78 25.30 -4.39
N SER A 7 -8.09 25.11 -4.14
CA SER A 7 -9.14 25.46 -5.09
C SER A 7 -9.30 26.96 -5.32
N GLU A 8 -9.14 27.76 -4.27
CA GLU A 8 -9.27 29.21 -4.33
C GLU A 8 -8.06 29.91 -4.97
N ASN A 9 -6.88 29.33 -4.76
CA ASN A 9 -5.61 29.90 -5.24
C ASN A 9 -5.05 29.18 -6.47
N GLU A 10 -5.84 28.33 -7.12
CA GLU A 10 -5.47 27.58 -8.33
C GLU A 10 -4.18 26.74 -8.17
N ILE A 11 -3.99 26.14 -6.98
CA ILE A 11 -2.83 25.33 -6.64
C ILE A 11 -3.14 23.85 -6.95
N PRO A 12 -2.32 23.14 -7.74
CA PRO A 12 -2.43 21.70 -7.92
C PRO A 12 -2.36 20.93 -6.59
N PHE A 13 -3.18 19.88 -6.45
CA PHE A 13 -3.26 19.10 -5.22
C PHE A 13 -3.19 17.59 -5.49
N ILE A 14 -2.12 16.94 -5.04
CA ILE A 14 -1.99 15.48 -5.04
C ILE A 14 -1.96 15.00 -3.58
N TYR A 15 -2.75 13.99 -3.27
CA TYR A 15 -2.80 13.44 -1.91
C TYR A 15 -2.63 11.92 -1.87
N ALA A 16 -2.12 11.45 -0.74
CA ALA A 16 -1.96 10.02 -0.47
C ALA A 16 -3.27 9.43 0.04
N SER A 17 -3.95 8.65 -0.80
CA SER A 17 -4.93 7.65 -0.39
C SER A 17 -4.22 6.31 -0.12
N SER A 18 -4.92 5.20 -0.04
CA SER A 18 -4.33 3.92 0.33
C SER A 18 -5.12 2.73 -0.22
N ALA A 19 -4.45 1.65 -0.59
CA ALA A 19 -5.09 0.36 -0.85
C ALA A 19 -5.80 -0.25 0.39
N ALA A 20 -5.55 0.28 1.59
CA ALA A 20 -6.31 -0.08 2.79
C ALA A 20 -7.81 0.24 2.68
N THR A 21 -8.21 1.12 1.76
CA THR A 21 -9.62 1.43 1.46
C THR A 21 -10.39 0.24 0.90
N TYR A 22 -9.71 -0.72 0.25
CA TYR A 22 -10.33 -1.87 -0.39
C TYR A 22 -10.78 -2.98 0.57
N GLY A 23 -10.45 -2.89 1.87
CA GLY A 23 -10.81 -3.91 2.84
C GLY A 23 -10.22 -5.28 2.51
N LEU A 24 -11.04 -6.31 2.45
CA LEU A 24 -10.64 -7.66 2.00
C LEU A 24 -10.66 -7.83 0.48
N GLY A 25 -11.04 -6.78 -0.26
CA GLY A 25 -11.12 -6.81 -1.72
C GLY A 25 -12.43 -7.37 -2.26
N GLU A 26 -13.50 -7.31 -1.48
CA GLU A 26 -14.83 -7.86 -1.83
C GLU A 26 -15.38 -7.26 -3.13
N PHE A 27 -14.99 -6.01 -3.43
CA PHE A 27 -15.39 -5.28 -4.64
C PHE A 27 -14.26 -5.11 -5.66
N GLY A 28 -13.18 -5.88 -5.50
CA GLY A 28 -11.96 -5.80 -6.33
C GLY A 28 -10.98 -4.74 -5.84
N TYR A 29 -9.90 -4.58 -6.60
CA TYR A 29 -8.81 -3.63 -6.33
C TYR A 29 -8.64 -2.64 -7.49
N ASP A 30 -9.71 -2.34 -8.21
CA ASP A 30 -9.72 -1.32 -9.24
C ASP A 30 -10.05 0.07 -8.67
N ASP A 31 -9.59 1.14 -9.33
CA ASP A 31 -9.78 2.53 -8.91
C ASP A 31 -11.07 3.16 -9.46
N ASP A 32 -12.08 2.34 -9.75
CA ASP A 32 -13.40 2.78 -10.17
C ASP A 32 -14.08 3.61 -9.07
N GLU A 33 -14.20 4.92 -9.31
CA GLU A 33 -14.81 5.87 -8.36
C GLU A 33 -16.27 5.54 -8.03
N SER A 34 -16.99 4.83 -8.92
CA SER A 34 -18.38 4.42 -8.66
C SER A 34 -18.52 3.41 -7.52
N LYS A 35 -17.43 2.72 -7.18
CA LYS A 35 -17.38 1.71 -6.12
C LYS A 35 -17.00 2.26 -4.75
N LEU A 36 -16.58 3.52 -4.63
CA LEU A 36 -16.05 4.08 -3.38
C LEU A 36 -17.02 3.94 -2.20
N ASP A 37 -18.33 4.08 -2.43
CA ASP A 37 -19.37 3.95 -1.39
C ASP A 37 -19.59 2.47 -0.97
N LEU A 38 -19.11 1.50 -1.75
CA LEU A 38 -19.22 0.06 -1.45
C LEU A 38 -18.01 -0.46 -0.66
N LEU A 39 -16.87 0.23 -0.70
CA LEU A 39 -15.64 -0.25 -0.08
C LEU A 39 -15.80 -0.37 1.45
N MET A 40 -15.25 -1.46 2.01
CA MET A 40 -15.33 -1.82 3.42
C MET A 40 -13.93 -1.88 4.06
N PRO A 41 -13.31 -0.73 4.40
CA PRO A 41 -12.01 -0.71 5.06
C PRO A 41 -12.03 -1.45 6.40
N LEU A 42 -10.93 -2.13 6.77
CA LEU A 42 -10.85 -2.98 7.95
C LEU A 42 -10.45 -2.23 9.24
N ASN A 43 -10.12 -0.95 9.14
CA ASN A 43 -9.60 -0.18 10.27
C ASN A 43 -9.83 1.33 10.07
N PRO A 44 -9.76 2.14 11.15
CA PRO A 44 -9.99 3.59 11.09
C PRO A 44 -9.06 4.35 10.12
N TYR A 45 -7.84 3.83 9.88
CA TYR A 45 -6.94 4.41 8.88
C TYR A 45 -7.52 4.28 7.47
N GLY A 46 -7.91 3.07 7.08
CA GLY A 46 -8.55 2.84 5.78
C GLY A 46 -9.86 3.61 5.63
N GLU A 47 -10.68 3.64 6.69
CA GLU A 47 -11.92 4.43 6.73
C GLU A 47 -11.64 5.91 6.47
N SER A 48 -10.69 6.51 7.18
CA SER A 48 -10.35 7.93 7.01
C SER A 48 -9.89 8.29 5.60
N LYS A 49 -9.17 7.35 4.93
CA LYS A 49 -8.75 7.53 3.54
C LYS A 49 -9.92 7.43 2.57
N ASN A 50 -10.79 6.43 2.76
CA ASN A 50 -11.98 6.24 1.94
C ASN A 50 -12.99 7.39 2.09
N ASP A 51 -13.17 7.90 3.29
CA ASP A 51 -14.03 9.04 3.55
C ASP A 51 -13.53 10.31 2.85
N PHE A 52 -12.21 10.53 2.85
CA PHE A 52 -11.63 11.65 2.11
C PHE A 52 -11.78 11.47 0.60
N ASP A 53 -11.56 10.26 0.07
CA ASP A 53 -11.77 9.93 -1.35
C ASP A 53 -13.22 10.24 -1.77
N LYS A 54 -14.21 9.73 -1.01
CA LYS A 54 -15.64 10.01 -1.23
C LYS A 54 -16.00 11.48 -1.15
N TRP A 55 -15.38 12.18 -0.20
CA TRP A 55 -15.61 13.60 -0.03
C TRP A 55 -15.02 14.39 -1.22
N ALA A 56 -13.81 14.09 -1.66
CA ALA A 56 -13.10 14.79 -2.73
C ALA A 56 -13.86 14.75 -4.06
N ILE A 57 -14.38 13.58 -4.45
CA ILE A 57 -15.13 13.44 -5.72
C ILE A 57 -16.48 14.17 -5.72
N LYS A 58 -17.04 14.47 -4.53
CA LYS A 58 -18.33 15.15 -4.37
C LYS A 58 -18.21 16.67 -4.27
N GLN A 59 -16.99 17.22 -4.28
CA GLN A 59 -16.80 18.67 -4.11
C GLN A 59 -17.24 19.44 -5.37
N PRO A 60 -18.10 20.46 -5.22
CA PRO A 60 -18.54 21.29 -6.36
C PRO A 60 -17.42 22.18 -6.90
N LYS A 61 -16.41 22.49 -6.06
CA LYS A 61 -15.21 23.25 -6.42
C LYS A 61 -13.98 22.44 -6.06
N SER A 62 -13.09 22.27 -7.02
CA SER A 62 -11.86 21.49 -6.86
C SER A 62 -10.63 22.30 -7.26
N PRO A 63 -9.43 21.90 -6.80
CA PRO A 63 -8.18 22.38 -7.36
C PRO A 63 -8.13 22.22 -8.88
N PRO A 64 -7.40 23.06 -9.63
CA PRO A 64 -7.35 23.01 -11.10
C PRO A 64 -6.82 21.67 -11.62
N PHE A 65 -5.96 21.03 -10.84
CA PHE A 65 -5.50 19.68 -11.02
C PHE A 65 -5.44 19.00 -9.64
N TRP A 66 -6.05 17.80 -9.52
CA TRP A 66 -5.96 17.04 -8.29
C TRP A 66 -5.99 15.54 -8.56
N GLN A 67 -5.29 14.79 -7.73
CA GLN A 67 -5.31 13.33 -7.77
C GLN A 67 -5.19 12.74 -6.37
N GLY A 68 -6.04 11.74 -6.08
CA GLY A 68 -5.92 10.84 -4.95
C GLY A 68 -5.19 9.57 -5.38
N LEU A 69 -4.06 9.27 -4.76
CA LEU A 69 -3.25 8.12 -5.13
C LEU A 69 -3.36 7.03 -4.07
N LYS A 70 -4.01 5.92 -4.40
CA LYS A 70 -4.14 4.73 -3.54
C LYS A 70 -2.83 3.95 -3.54
N PHE A 71 -1.96 4.24 -2.58
CA PHE A 71 -0.69 3.54 -2.44
C PHE A 71 -0.90 2.11 -1.97
N PHE A 72 -0.27 1.17 -2.68
CA PHE A 72 -0.14 -0.21 -2.25
C PHE A 72 1.04 -0.37 -1.26
N ASN A 73 1.72 -1.49 -1.22
CA ASN A 73 2.76 -1.73 -0.22
C ASN A 73 4.09 -1.07 -0.62
N VAL A 74 4.23 0.20 -0.28
CA VAL A 74 5.42 0.99 -0.59
C VAL A 74 6.60 0.57 0.29
N TYR A 75 7.76 0.40 -0.32
CA TYR A 75 9.02 0.13 0.36
C TYR A 75 10.18 0.92 -0.22
N GLY A 76 11.25 1.08 0.54
CA GLY A 76 12.47 1.72 0.06
C GLY A 76 13.30 2.40 1.15
N PRO A 77 14.25 3.26 0.78
CA PRO A 77 15.08 3.96 1.74
C PRO A 77 14.28 4.93 2.64
N ASN A 78 14.90 5.35 3.75
CA ASN A 78 14.36 6.34 4.69
C ASN A 78 13.17 5.88 5.54
N GLU A 79 13.07 4.58 5.84
CA GLU A 79 12.02 4.03 6.71
C GLU A 79 12.42 3.96 8.21
N TYR A 80 13.59 4.43 8.59
CA TYR A 80 14.18 4.28 9.93
C TYR A 80 13.30 4.82 11.06
N HIS A 81 12.54 5.88 10.80
CA HIS A 81 11.67 6.54 11.77
C HIS A 81 10.32 5.85 11.97
N LYS A 82 9.96 4.90 11.10
CA LYS A 82 8.63 4.27 11.10
C LYS A 82 8.45 3.18 12.15
N SER A 83 9.53 2.75 12.82
CA SER A 83 9.49 1.69 13.82
C SER A 83 8.76 0.44 13.29
N ARG A 84 7.83 -0.13 14.02
CA ARG A 84 7.05 -1.32 13.59
C ARG A 84 6.18 -1.09 12.34
N MET A 85 5.93 0.15 11.95
CA MET A 85 5.15 0.51 10.75
C MET A 85 6.00 0.58 9.47
N ALA A 86 7.30 0.29 9.55
CA ALA A 86 8.15 0.17 8.38
C ALA A 86 7.74 -1.04 7.51
N SER A 87 8.15 -1.03 6.25
CA SER A 87 7.83 -2.12 5.31
C SER A 87 8.39 -3.46 5.78
N VAL A 88 7.75 -4.54 5.35
CA VAL A 88 8.23 -5.91 5.63
C VAL A 88 9.63 -6.13 5.07
N ILE A 89 9.99 -5.48 3.95
CA ILE A 89 11.34 -5.53 3.36
C ILE A 89 12.37 -4.92 4.32
N PHE A 90 12.07 -3.78 4.93
CA PHE A 90 12.94 -3.14 5.92
C PHE A 90 13.15 -4.05 7.13
N HIS A 91 12.08 -4.65 7.65
CA HIS A 91 12.16 -5.60 8.77
C HIS A 91 12.95 -6.85 8.40
N ALA A 92 12.69 -7.45 7.23
CA ALA A 92 13.40 -8.63 6.74
C ALA A 92 14.90 -8.35 6.59
N PHE A 93 15.27 -7.23 5.97
CA PHE A 93 16.66 -6.82 5.83
C PHE A 93 17.37 -6.72 7.19
N ASN A 94 16.76 -6.05 8.16
CA ASN A 94 17.37 -5.90 9.50
C ASN A 94 17.45 -7.23 10.25
N GLN A 95 16.44 -8.09 10.17
CA GLN A 95 16.49 -9.42 10.80
C GLN A 95 17.59 -10.28 10.18
N ILE A 96 17.69 -10.32 8.87
CA ILE A 96 18.72 -11.10 8.15
C ILE A 96 20.11 -10.58 8.51
N LYS A 97 20.32 -9.26 8.47
CA LYS A 97 21.60 -8.63 8.79
C LYS A 97 22.05 -8.89 10.23
N ASN A 98 21.13 -8.87 11.18
CA ASN A 98 21.44 -8.99 12.60
C ASN A 98 21.50 -10.45 13.08
N ASN A 99 20.64 -11.33 12.55
CA ASN A 99 20.43 -12.68 13.07
C ASN A 99 20.66 -13.79 12.02
N GLY A 100 20.95 -13.44 10.76
CA GLY A 100 21.11 -14.39 9.67
C GLY A 100 19.83 -15.12 9.24
N GLN A 101 18.67 -14.70 9.75
CA GLN A 101 17.37 -15.33 9.47
C GLN A 101 16.24 -14.31 9.50
N VAL A 102 15.08 -14.69 8.92
CA VAL A 102 13.87 -13.88 8.95
C VAL A 102 12.68 -14.69 9.45
N LYS A 103 11.75 -14.03 10.14
CA LYS A 103 10.49 -14.62 10.60
C LYS A 103 9.36 -14.09 9.77
N LEU A 104 8.57 -14.98 9.18
CA LEU A 104 7.34 -14.67 8.46
C LEU A 104 6.13 -15.21 9.23
N PHE A 105 4.96 -14.61 8.99
CA PHE A 105 3.73 -15.10 9.60
C PHE A 105 3.25 -16.38 8.93
N ARG A 106 2.76 -17.33 9.75
CA ARG A 106 1.98 -18.47 9.29
C ARG A 106 0.68 -18.00 8.65
N SER A 107 0.21 -18.80 7.71
CA SER A 107 -1.15 -18.63 7.21
C SER A 107 -2.16 -19.21 8.22
N HIS A 108 -3.27 -18.51 8.37
CA HIS A 108 -4.47 -19.00 9.06
C HIS A 108 -5.65 -19.11 8.09
N HIS A 109 -5.38 -19.07 6.78
CA HIS A 109 -6.35 -19.18 5.70
C HIS A 109 -6.09 -20.43 4.89
N LEU A 110 -7.13 -21.20 4.54
CA LEU A 110 -7.01 -22.49 3.88
C LEU A 110 -6.38 -22.42 2.49
N ASP A 111 -6.58 -21.31 1.78
CA ASP A 111 -6.12 -21.16 0.39
C ASP A 111 -4.65 -20.68 0.29
N TYR A 112 -4.00 -20.36 1.40
CA TYR A 112 -2.63 -19.85 1.42
C TYR A 112 -1.76 -20.70 2.34
N LYS A 113 -0.59 -21.10 1.86
CA LYS A 113 0.44 -21.70 2.71
C LYS A 113 1.22 -20.62 3.49
N ASP A 114 2.02 -21.05 4.45
CA ASP A 114 2.88 -20.18 5.26
C ASP A 114 3.79 -19.32 4.36
N GLY A 115 3.70 -18.00 4.50
CA GLY A 115 4.48 -17.04 3.73
C GLY A 115 4.00 -16.81 2.29
N GLU A 116 2.95 -17.48 1.82
CA GLU A 116 2.39 -17.33 0.46
C GLU A 116 1.29 -16.26 0.36
N GLN A 117 1.03 -15.53 1.44
CA GLN A 117 0.18 -14.33 1.36
C GLN A 117 0.81 -13.33 0.38
N LEU A 118 -0.04 -12.66 -0.39
CA LEU A 118 0.36 -11.86 -1.56
C LEU A 118 0.17 -10.36 -1.32
N ARG A 119 1.13 -9.56 -1.73
CA ARG A 119 1.04 -8.09 -1.73
C ARG A 119 1.61 -7.51 -3.01
N ASP A 120 1.00 -6.44 -3.45
CA ASP A 120 1.60 -5.58 -4.46
C ASP A 120 2.63 -4.67 -3.78
N PHE A 121 3.90 -5.00 -3.96
CA PHE A 121 5.03 -4.22 -3.45
C PHE A 121 5.50 -3.23 -4.51
N VAL A 122 5.57 -1.95 -4.15
CA VAL A 122 6.02 -0.87 -5.04
C VAL A 122 7.22 -0.13 -4.45
N TYR A 123 8.25 0.05 -5.27
CA TYR A 123 9.45 0.75 -4.83
C TYR A 123 9.23 2.26 -4.78
N VAL A 124 9.63 2.89 -3.68
CA VAL A 124 9.33 4.30 -3.43
C VAL A 124 9.84 5.25 -4.51
N LYS A 125 10.98 4.94 -5.17
CA LYS A 125 11.49 5.80 -6.25
C LYS A 125 10.65 5.71 -7.52
N ASP A 126 10.10 4.53 -7.83
CA ASP A 126 9.18 4.37 -8.96
C ASP A 126 7.90 5.17 -8.70
N LEU A 127 7.40 5.08 -7.46
CA LEU A 127 6.25 5.86 -7.01
C LEU A 127 6.50 7.38 -7.14
N VAL A 128 7.66 7.86 -6.69
CA VAL A 128 8.04 9.29 -6.83
C VAL A 128 8.12 9.71 -8.29
N ASN A 129 8.66 8.86 -9.16
CA ASN A 129 8.71 9.13 -10.60
C ASN A 129 7.31 9.23 -11.22
N VAL A 130 6.38 8.37 -10.82
CA VAL A 130 4.99 8.45 -11.27
C VAL A 130 4.31 9.72 -10.76
N ILE A 131 4.48 10.09 -9.49
CA ILE A 131 3.93 11.34 -8.94
C ILE A 131 4.49 12.54 -9.72
N TRP A 132 5.79 12.56 -10.01
CA TRP A 132 6.40 13.63 -10.79
C TRP A 132 5.85 13.69 -12.22
N PHE A 133 5.67 12.54 -12.86
CA PHE A 133 5.05 12.46 -14.19
C PHE A 133 3.63 13.03 -14.17
N LEU A 134 2.79 12.59 -13.23
CA LEU A 134 1.40 13.03 -13.08
C LEU A 134 1.32 14.55 -12.84
N TYR A 135 2.16 15.08 -11.95
CA TYR A 135 2.25 16.51 -11.67
C TYR A 135 2.68 17.32 -12.90
N SER A 136 3.65 16.80 -13.67
CA SER A 136 4.20 17.49 -14.84
C SER A 136 3.26 17.47 -16.05
N THR A 137 2.52 16.37 -16.25
CA THR A 137 1.63 16.19 -17.38
C THR A 137 0.20 16.68 -17.12
N LYS A 138 -0.17 16.82 -15.83
CA LYS A 138 -1.52 17.24 -15.39
C LYS A 138 -2.62 16.45 -16.11
N THR A 139 -2.58 15.13 -15.96
CA THR A 139 -3.57 14.22 -16.51
C THR A 139 -4.96 14.46 -15.89
N LYS A 140 -5.94 13.62 -16.20
CA LYS A 140 -7.30 13.77 -15.68
C LYS A 140 -7.32 13.75 -14.14
N ASN A 141 -8.12 14.63 -13.54
CA ASN A 141 -8.45 14.59 -12.11
C ASN A 141 -9.12 13.27 -11.74
N GLY A 142 -8.91 12.80 -10.53
CA GLY A 142 -9.55 11.58 -10.05
C GLY A 142 -8.72 10.80 -9.05
N ILE A 143 -9.17 9.58 -8.75
CA ILE A 143 -8.52 8.66 -7.83
C ILE A 143 -7.88 7.54 -8.66
N TYR A 144 -6.63 7.21 -8.36
CA TYR A 144 -5.84 6.24 -9.11
C TYR A 144 -5.10 5.28 -8.19
N ASN A 145 -5.03 4.02 -8.60
CA ASN A 145 -4.15 3.04 -7.99
C ASN A 145 -2.68 3.37 -8.26
N LEU A 146 -1.85 3.18 -7.25
CA LEU A 146 -0.40 3.30 -7.37
C LEU A 146 0.28 2.09 -6.75
N GLY A 147 0.32 1.02 -7.51
CA GLY A 147 0.96 -0.25 -7.26
C GLY A 147 1.81 -0.67 -8.44
N SER A 148 2.35 -1.87 -8.40
CA SER A 148 3.11 -2.47 -9.51
C SER A 148 2.24 -3.26 -10.49
N GLY A 149 0.98 -3.56 -10.12
CA GLY A 149 0.08 -4.44 -10.86
C GLY A 149 0.52 -5.90 -10.83
N LYS A 150 1.37 -6.28 -9.86
CA LYS A 150 1.85 -7.65 -9.72
C LYS A 150 2.09 -8.01 -8.27
N ALA A 151 1.18 -8.77 -7.70
CA ALA A 151 1.32 -9.29 -6.35
C ALA A 151 2.47 -10.30 -6.24
N ARG A 152 3.19 -10.26 -5.11
CA ARG A 152 4.27 -11.17 -4.75
C ARG A 152 4.06 -11.71 -3.36
N THR A 153 4.56 -12.92 -3.11
CA THR A 153 4.47 -13.53 -1.79
C THR A 153 5.48 -12.90 -0.81
N PHE A 154 5.17 -12.97 0.48
CA PHE A 154 6.17 -12.61 1.50
C PHE A 154 7.39 -13.53 1.45
N LEU A 155 7.19 -14.78 1.00
CA LEU A 155 8.27 -15.74 0.79
C LEU A 155 9.21 -15.28 -0.34
N ASP A 156 8.67 -14.78 -1.47
CA ASP A 156 9.48 -14.22 -2.57
C ASP A 156 10.27 -12.99 -2.09
N LEU A 157 9.62 -12.11 -1.32
CA LEU A 157 10.27 -10.95 -0.74
C LEU A 157 11.45 -11.33 0.16
N ALA A 158 11.24 -12.30 1.05
CA ALA A 158 12.30 -12.77 1.95
C ALA A 158 13.46 -13.39 1.15
N LYS A 159 13.18 -14.27 0.20
CA LYS A 159 14.19 -14.89 -0.68
C LYS A 159 14.97 -13.83 -1.47
N ALA A 160 14.29 -12.83 -2.04
CA ALA A 160 14.94 -11.75 -2.77
C ALA A 160 15.85 -10.91 -1.85
N THR A 161 15.45 -10.68 -0.59
CA THR A 161 16.26 -9.97 0.40
C THR A 161 17.54 -10.76 0.75
N PHE A 162 17.44 -12.08 0.96
CA PHE A 162 18.60 -12.95 1.15
C PHE A 162 19.53 -12.92 -0.05
N SER A 163 18.98 -13.04 -1.26
CA SER A 163 19.75 -13.00 -2.51
C SER A 163 20.52 -11.69 -2.66
N ALA A 164 19.89 -10.54 -2.36
CA ALA A 164 20.53 -9.24 -2.40
C ALA A 164 21.68 -9.08 -1.39
N LEU A 165 21.66 -9.87 -0.30
CA LEU A 165 22.73 -9.92 0.69
C LEU A 165 23.77 -11.01 0.42
N ASN A 166 23.65 -11.78 -0.69
CA ASN A 166 24.47 -12.94 -1.01
C ASN A 166 24.46 -14.02 0.09
N LEU A 167 23.30 -14.25 0.72
CA LEU A 167 23.11 -15.23 1.78
C LEU A 167 22.08 -16.31 1.38
N ASN A 168 22.26 -17.52 1.90
CA ASN A 168 21.28 -18.59 1.75
C ASN A 168 20.03 -18.30 2.60
N PRO A 169 18.81 -18.52 2.07
CA PRO A 169 17.58 -18.30 2.80
C PRO A 169 17.47 -19.16 4.07
N LYS A 170 17.20 -18.50 5.20
CA LYS A 170 16.83 -19.12 6.47
C LYS A 170 15.58 -18.44 7.01
N ILE A 171 14.44 -19.09 6.81
CA ILE A 171 13.11 -18.52 7.05
C ILE A 171 12.41 -19.38 8.09
N ASP A 172 12.01 -18.75 9.21
CA ASP A 172 11.19 -19.34 10.25
C ASP A 172 9.75 -18.81 10.13
N PHE A 173 8.78 -19.62 10.51
CA PHE A 173 7.38 -19.22 10.54
C PHE A 173 6.88 -19.08 11.97
N ILE A 174 6.25 -17.95 12.26
CA ILE A 174 5.64 -17.63 13.56
C ILE A 174 4.15 -17.38 13.39
N ASP A 175 3.39 -17.60 14.45
CA ASP A 175 1.94 -17.34 14.41
C ASP A 175 1.65 -15.86 14.24
N THR A 176 0.65 -15.57 13.40
CA THR A 176 0.14 -14.20 13.27
C THR A 176 -0.47 -13.75 14.60
N PRO A 177 -0.08 -12.57 15.13
CA PRO A 177 -0.68 -12.03 16.35
C PRO A 177 -2.20 -11.99 16.29
N ILE A 178 -2.86 -12.35 17.39
CA ILE A 178 -4.32 -12.51 17.44
C ILE A 178 -5.05 -11.20 17.11
N ASP A 179 -4.51 -10.07 17.55
CA ASP A 179 -5.07 -8.72 17.37
C ASP A 179 -5.16 -8.26 15.90
N ILE A 180 -4.37 -8.88 15.02
CA ILE A 180 -4.38 -8.56 13.58
C ILE A 180 -4.89 -9.70 12.70
N ARG A 181 -5.03 -10.91 13.23
CA ARG A 181 -5.35 -12.12 12.46
C ARG A 181 -6.65 -12.01 11.67
N ASP A 182 -7.73 -11.55 12.32
CA ASP A 182 -9.06 -11.46 11.72
C ASP A 182 -9.20 -10.30 10.71
N LYS A 183 -8.24 -9.35 10.75
CA LYS A 183 -8.19 -8.18 9.86
C LYS A 183 -7.03 -8.26 8.87
N TYR A 184 -6.43 -9.46 8.74
CA TYR A 184 -5.25 -9.65 7.91
C TYR A 184 -5.66 -9.85 6.46
N GLN A 185 -5.27 -8.92 5.59
CA GLN A 185 -5.44 -9.08 4.14
C GLN A 185 -4.50 -10.17 3.63
N TYR A 186 -5.02 -11.15 2.89
CA TYR A 186 -4.20 -12.22 2.28
C TYR A 186 -3.75 -11.89 0.87
N PHE A 187 -4.44 -10.98 0.19
CA PHE A 187 -4.14 -10.58 -1.17
C PHE A 187 -4.36 -9.07 -1.37
N THR A 188 -3.46 -8.41 -2.08
CA THR A 188 -3.69 -7.08 -2.67
C THR A 188 -2.90 -6.97 -3.96
N GLU A 189 -3.53 -6.47 -5.04
CA GLU A 189 -2.91 -6.20 -6.33
C GLU A 189 -3.62 -5.02 -6.99
N ALA A 190 -2.87 -4.06 -7.50
CA ALA A 190 -3.43 -2.93 -8.24
C ALA A 190 -3.90 -3.39 -9.62
N ASN A 191 -5.13 -3.04 -9.99
CA ASN A 191 -5.66 -3.21 -11.34
C ASN A 191 -5.54 -1.90 -12.12
#